data_72d516e5dd8432bae499e1c8876825fc
#
_entry.id   72d516e5dd8432bae499e1c8876825fc
#
_cell.length_a   1.000
_cell.length_b   1.000
_cell.length_c   1.000
_cell.angle_alpha   90.00
_cell.angle_beta   90.00
_cell.angle_gamma   90.00
#
_symmetry.space_group_name_H-M   'P 1'
#
loop_
_entity.id
_entity.type
_entity.pdbx_description
1 polymer ?
#
loop_
_entity_poly.entity_id
_entity_poly.type
_entity_poly.pdbx_seq_one_letter_code
_entity_poly.pdbx_strand_id
1 'polypeptide(L)'
;STMSQLGYMVMAMGVGAYGAGLFHLMTHAYFKAMLFLGSGSVIHGMEEVVGHDPALAQDMRLMGGLRKYMPVTALTFLVGTLAICGIPPFAGFWSKDEILGSTFEASPVLWAIGWLTAGITAFYMFRMYFSTFEGEFRGTDKRIQTQLKREQLMAMGASPVSYTHLPA
;
A
#
# COMPACT_ATOMS: atom_id res chain seq x y z
N SER A 1 1.26 2.53 -6.17
CA SER A 1 1.07 1.12 -6.54
C SER A 1 0.19 0.95 -7.78
N THR A 2 -0.95 1.64 -7.90
CA THR A 2 -1.80 1.57 -9.11
C THR A 2 -1.05 2.05 -10.36
N MET A 3 -0.34 3.17 -10.29
CA MET A 3 0.44 3.69 -11.42
C MET A 3 1.53 2.71 -11.87
N SER A 4 2.23 2.05 -10.95
CA SER A 4 3.25 1.06 -11.31
C SER A 4 2.66 -0.18 -11.96
N GLN A 5 1.48 -0.64 -11.50
CA GLN A 5 0.81 -1.79 -12.11
C GLN A 5 0.23 -1.45 -13.51
N LEU A 6 -0.30 -0.25 -13.70
CA LEU A 6 -0.66 0.26 -15.02
C LEU A 6 0.57 0.35 -15.93
N GLY A 7 1.73 0.72 -15.40
CA GLY A 7 3.00 0.70 -16.13
C GLY A 7 3.35 -0.69 -16.70
N TYR A 8 3.12 -1.76 -15.92
CA TYR A 8 3.27 -3.14 -16.42
C TYR A 8 2.33 -3.45 -17.59
N MET A 9 1.06 -3.00 -17.50
CA MET A 9 0.09 -3.22 -18.58
C MET A 9 0.49 -2.47 -19.84
N VAL A 10 0.91 -1.20 -19.71
CA VAL A 10 1.40 -0.39 -20.84
C VAL A 10 2.67 -1.01 -21.43
N MET A 11 3.59 -1.50 -20.62
CA MET A 11 4.79 -2.20 -21.06
C MET A 11 4.43 -3.46 -21.85
N ALA A 12 3.47 -4.27 -21.37
CA ALA A 12 2.97 -5.45 -22.10
C ALA A 12 2.37 -5.08 -23.45
N MET A 13 1.56 -4.01 -23.50
CA MET A 13 1.01 -3.50 -24.78
C MET A 13 2.11 -3.04 -25.74
N GLY A 14 3.13 -2.35 -25.22
CA GLY A 14 4.26 -1.84 -26.02
C GLY A 14 5.12 -2.93 -26.65
N VAL A 15 5.22 -4.12 -26.03
CA VAL A 15 5.92 -5.27 -26.58
C VAL A 15 5.01 -6.24 -27.36
N GLY A 16 3.73 -5.89 -27.55
CA GLY A 16 2.76 -6.72 -28.27
C GLY A 16 2.14 -7.87 -27.48
N ALA A 17 2.41 -7.97 -26.19
CA ALA A 17 1.87 -9.01 -25.29
C ALA A 17 0.48 -8.63 -24.75
N TYR A 18 -0.49 -8.43 -25.65
CA TYR A 18 -1.82 -7.93 -25.30
C TYR A 18 -2.58 -8.85 -24.33
N GLY A 19 -2.47 -10.17 -24.53
CA GLY A 19 -3.08 -11.16 -23.62
C GLY A 19 -2.56 -11.06 -22.20
N ALA A 20 -1.24 -10.95 -22.05
CA ALA A 20 -0.58 -10.79 -20.75
C ALA A 20 -1.01 -9.48 -20.04
N GLY A 21 -1.10 -8.39 -20.80
CA GLY A 21 -1.56 -7.11 -20.28
C GLY A 21 -3.01 -7.14 -19.77
N LEU A 22 -3.92 -7.75 -20.53
CA LEU A 22 -5.33 -7.94 -20.14
C LEU A 22 -5.48 -8.91 -18.97
N PHE A 23 -4.74 -10.00 -18.96
CA PHE A 23 -4.71 -10.92 -17.82
C PHE A 23 -4.25 -10.23 -16.54
N HIS A 24 -3.20 -9.41 -16.63
CA HIS A 24 -2.74 -8.63 -15.49
C HIS A 24 -3.76 -7.58 -15.05
N LEU A 25 -4.48 -6.94 -15.97
CA LEU A 25 -5.57 -6.01 -15.63
C LEU A 25 -6.65 -6.68 -14.79
N MET A 26 -7.06 -7.89 -15.19
CA MET A 26 -8.09 -8.64 -14.48
C MET A 26 -7.64 -9.05 -13.07
N THR A 27 -6.46 -9.65 -12.95
CA THR A 27 -5.90 -10.05 -11.64
C THR A 27 -5.65 -8.84 -10.75
N HIS A 28 -5.16 -7.73 -11.34
CA HIS A 28 -4.95 -6.46 -10.64
C HIS A 28 -6.24 -5.92 -10.03
N ALA A 29 -7.36 -5.95 -10.76
CA ALA A 29 -8.64 -5.48 -10.25
C ALA A 29 -9.04 -6.20 -8.95
N TYR A 30 -8.89 -7.53 -8.90
CA TYR A 30 -9.25 -8.32 -7.72
C TYR A 30 -8.38 -8.00 -6.50
N PHE A 31 -7.05 -8.10 -6.61
CA PHE A 31 -6.22 -7.87 -5.44
C PHE A 31 -6.18 -6.39 -5.02
N LYS A 32 -6.39 -5.45 -5.97
CA LYS A 32 -6.52 -4.04 -5.64
C LYS A 32 -7.81 -3.74 -4.88
N ALA A 33 -8.94 -4.27 -5.32
CA ALA A 33 -10.20 -4.13 -4.59
C ALA A 33 -10.06 -4.65 -3.15
N MET A 34 -9.47 -5.84 -2.98
CA MET A 34 -9.24 -6.43 -1.66
C MET A 34 -8.34 -5.55 -0.77
N LEU A 35 -7.24 -5.01 -1.29
CA LEU A 35 -6.34 -4.13 -0.56
C LEU A 35 -7.01 -2.80 -0.17
N PHE A 36 -7.81 -2.19 -1.06
CA PHE A 36 -8.51 -0.95 -0.76
C PHE A 36 -9.64 -1.13 0.25
N LEU A 37 -10.42 -2.21 0.15
CA LEU A 37 -11.44 -2.53 1.15
C LEU A 37 -10.80 -2.82 2.51
N GLY A 38 -9.68 -3.53 2.53
CA GLY A 38 -8.91 -3.76 3.77
C GLY A 38 -8.37 -2.47 4.36
N SER A 39 -7.85 -1.57 3.53
CA SER A 39 -7.41 -0.24 3.96
C SER A 39 -8.56 0.61 4.53
N GLY A 40 -9.72 0.61 3.87
CA GLY A 40 -10.92 1.29 4.38
C GLY A 40 -11.36 0.76 5.74
N SER A 41 -11.35 -0.56 5.93
CA SER A 41 -11.66 -1.19 7.23
C SER A 41 -10.66 -0.78 8.32
N VAL A 42 -9.36 -0.69 8.01
CA VAL A 42 -8.33 -0.23 8.96
C VAL A 42 -8.56 1.23 9.35
N ILE A 43 -8.81 2.10 8.38
CA ILE A 43 -9.05 3.53 8.64
C ILE A 43 -10.28 3.71 9.52
N HIS A 44 -11.39 3.02 9.21
CA HIS A 44 -12.61 3.08 10.01
C HIS A 44 -12.37 2.64 11.47
N GLY A 45 -11.64 1.54 11.68
CA GLY A 45 -11.27 1.12 13.03
C GLY A 45 -10.32 2.09 13.75
N MET A 46 -9.46 2.80 13.02
CA MET A 46 -8.59 3.83 13.58
C MET A 46 -9.36 5.09 13.96
N GLU A 47 -10.39 5.48 13.21
CA GLU A 47 -11.26 6.63 13.51
C GLU A 47 -11.96 6.51 14.86
N GLU A 48 -12.30 5.31 15.30
CA GLU A 48 -12.87 5.07 16.63
C GLU A 48 -11.89 5.39 17.77
N VAL A 49 -10.58 5.30 17.50
CA VAL A 49 -9.52 5.50 18.51
C VAL A 49 -8.95 6.93 18.48
N VAL A 50 -8.65 7.42 17.28
CA VAL A 50 -7.95 8.71 17.10
C VAL A 50 -8.88 9.85 16.70
N GLY A 51 -10.17 9.57 16.51
CA GLY A 51 -11.18 10.52 16.02
C GLY A 51 -11.21 10.60 14.49
N HIS A 52 -12.19 11.34 13.97
CA HIS A 52 -12.43 11.49 12.53
C HIS A 52 -11.47 12.47 11.81
N ASP A 53 -10.26 12.68 12.36
CA ASP A 53 -9.23 13.46 11.68
C ASP A 53 -8.48 12.57 10.68
N PRO A 54 -8.65 12.79 9.35
CA PRO A 54 -8.01 11.97 8.32
C PRO A 54 -6.49 11.91 8.44
N ALA A 55 -5.86 12.99 8.94
CA ALA A 55 -4.42 13.05 9.10
C ALA A 55 -3.91 12.09 10.19
N LEU A 56 -4.74 11.79 11.18
CA LEU A 56 -4.41 10.83 12.24
C LEU A 56 -4.83 9.41 11.87
N ALA A 57 -6.05 9.23 11.36
CA ALA A 57 -6.61 7.92 11.05
C ALA A 57 -5.90 7.19 9.91
N GLN A 58 -5.26 7.92 8.98
CA GLN A 58 -4.57 7.37 7.82
C GLN A 58 -3.05 7.21 8.01
N ASP A 59 -2.49 7.72 9.12
CA ASP A 59 -1.04 7.70 9.31
C ASP A 59 -0.55 6.38 9.92
N MET A 60 0.27 5.63 9.17
CA MET A 60 0.85 4.36 9.59
C MET A 60 1.73 4.49 10.87
N ARG A 61 2.20 5.69 11.22
CA ARG A 61 2.99 5.92 12.44
C ARG A 61 2.17 5.68 13.71
N LEU A 62 0.84 5.87 13.64
CA LEU A 62 -0.10 5.60 14.72
C LEU A 62 -0.64 4.17 14.71
N MET A 63 -0.46 3.45 13.60
CA MET A 63 -0.88 2.06 13.48
C MET A 63 0.16 1.13 14.12
N GLY A 64 -0.15 -0.15 14.18
CA GLY A 64 0.72 -1.21 14.67
C GLY A 64 -0.09 -2.22 15.47
N GLY A 65 0.27 -3.53 15.40
CA GLY A 65 -0.39 -4.57 16.17
C GLY A 65 -1.88 -4.79 15.87
N LEU A 66 -2.41 -4.21 14.79
CA LEU A 66 -3.84 -4.29 14.42
C LEU A 66 -4.30 -5.72 14.10
N ARG A 67 -3.37 -6.63 13.83
CA ARG A 67 -3.68 -8.05 13.64
C ARG A 67 -4.44 -8.67 14.81
N LYS A 68 -4.19 -8.22 16.04
CA LYS A 68 -4.88 -8.71 17.24
C LYS A 68 -6.34 -8.27 17.29
N TYR A 69 -6.63 -7.08 16.79
CA TYR A 69 -7.96 -6.47 16.82
C TYR A 69 -8.78 -6.79 15.55
N MET A 70 -8.10 -6.93 14.42
CA MET A 70 -8.71 -7.12 13.10
C MET A 70 -8.06 -8.32 12.35
N PRO A 71 -8.16 -9.56 12.87
CA PRO A 71 -7.43 -10.71 12.31
C PRO A 71 -7.88 -11.07 10.89
N VAL A 72 -9.15 -10.93 10.58
CA VAL A 72 -9.69 -11.22 9.24
C VAL A 72 -9.18 -10.19 8.22
N THR A 73 -9.22 -8.91 8.57
CA THR A 73 -8.68 -7.84 7.73
C THR A 73 -7.18 -7.99 7.52
N ALA A 74 -6.42 -8.36 8.57
CA ALA A 74 -4.99 -8.62 8.46
C ALA A 74 -4.69 -9.80 7.52
N LEU A 75 -5.44 -10.89 7.60
CA LEU A 75 -5.27 -12.05 6.73
C LEU A 75 -5.59 -11.73 5.27
N THR A 76 -6.73 -11.10 5.01
CA THR A 76 -7.12 -10.71 3.64
C THR A 76 -6.14 -9.71 3.04
N PHE A 77 -5.67 -8.75 3.84
CA PHE A 77 -4.66 -7.80 3.42
C PHE A 77 -3.31 -8.46 3.13
N LEU A 78 -2.91 -9.47 3.92
CA LEU A 78 -1.72 -10.27 3.66
C LEU A 78 -1.82 -11.01 2.33
N VAL A 79 -2.95 -11.68 2.08
CA VAL A 79 -3.21 -12.37 0.80
C VAL A 79 -3.11 -11.40 -0.38
N GLY A 80 -3.71 -10.21 -0.27
CA GLY A 80 -3.59 -9.16 -1.29
C GLY A 80 -2.15 -8.67 -1.48
N THR A 81 -1.41 -8.54 -0.38
CA THR A 81 0.01 -8.17 -0.41
C THR A 81 0.85 -9.23 -1.14
N LEU A 82 0.66 -10.50 -0.84
CA LEU A 82 1.35 -11.60 -1.52
C LEU A 82 0.99 -11.66 -3.01
N ALA A 83 -0.28 -11.43 -3.34
CA ALA A 83 -0.73 -11.41 -4.73
C ALA A 83 -0.10 -10.25 -5.53
N ILE A 84 -0.10 -9.02 -5.00
CA ILE A 84 0.49 -7.87 -5.71
C ILE A 84 2.02 -7.95 -5.79
N CYS A 85 2.68 -8.57 -4.81
CA CYS A 85 4.12 -8.81 -4.84
C CYS A 85 4.52 -9.84 -5.92
N GLY A 86 3.57 -10.64 -6.39
CA GLY A 86 3.87 -11.70 -7.35
C GLY A 86 4.56 -12.90 -6.71
N ILE A 87 4.05 -13.35 -5.56
CA ILE A 87 4.56 -14.54 -4.88
C ILE A 87 3.72 -15.75 -5.29
N PRO A 88 4.33 -16.90 -5.67
CA PRO A 88 3.56 -18.12 -5.94
C PRO A 88 2.78 -18.59 -4.70
N PRO A 89 1.60 -19.13 -4.82
CA PRO A 89 0.83 -19.49 -6.04
C PRO A 89 -0.19 -18.41 -6.49
N PHE A 90 -0.07 -17.19 -6.00
CA PHE A 90 -1.06 -16.14 -6.24
C PHE A 90 -1.10 -15.66 -7.70
N ALA A 91 -2.28 -15.17 -8.13
CA ALA A 91 -2.53 -14.78 -9.51
C ALA A 91 -1.59 -13.67 -10.04
N GLY A 92 -1.14 -12.77 -9.17
CA GLY A 92 -0.19 -11.72 -9.52
C GLY A 92 1.20 -12.24 -9.91
N PHE A 93 1.60 -13.42 -9.46
CA PHE A 93 2.82 -14.08 -9.93
C PHE A 93 2.69 -14.45 -11.42
N TRP A 94 1.68 -15.23 -11.78
CA TRP A 94 1.49 -15.69 -13.15
C TRP A 94 1.36 -14.55 -14.14
N SER A 95 0.57 -13.53 -13.80
CA SER A 95 0.35 -12.39 -14.70
C SER A 95 1.59 -11.51 -14.89
N LYS A 96 2.41 -11.32 -13.85
CA LYS A 96 3.66 -10.57 -13.96
C LYS A 96 4.75 -11.36 -14.67
N ASP A 97 4.83 -12.65 -14.41
CA ASP A 97 5.81 -13.54 -15.05
C ASP A 97 5.60 -13.57 -16.56
N GLU A 98 4.35 -13.65 -17.03
CA GLU A 98 4.01 -13.60 -18.44
C GLU A 98 4.41 -12.27 -19.09
N ILE A 99 4.16 -11.14 -18.42
CA ILE A 99 4.59 -9.82 -18.91
C ILE A 99 6.12 -9.73 -18.96
N LEU A 100 6.78 -10.11 -17.88
CA LEU A 100 8.24 -10.03 -17.80
C LEU A 100 8.93 -10.96 -18.80
N GLY A 101 8.40 -12.17 -19.02
CA GLY A 101 8.89 -13.10 -20.03
C GLY A 101 8.81 -12.50 -21.44
N SER A 102 7.63 -12.00 -21.83
CA SER A 102 7.45 -11.34 -23.12
C SER A 102 8.32 -10.09 -23.29
N THR A 103 8.52 -9.34 -22.19
CA THR A 103 9.36 -8.14 -22.22
C THR A 103 10.84 -8.49 -22.35
N PHE A 104 11.29 -9.59 -21.75
CA PHE A 104 12.68 -10.06 -21.86
C PHE A 104 13.05 -10.39 -23.31
N GLU A 105 12.15 -11.04 -24.03
CA GLU A 105 12.35 -11.38 -25.45
C GLU A 105 12.42 -10.13 -26.34
N ALA A 106 11.61 -9.10 -26.03
CA ALA A 106 11.55 -7.88 -26.82
C ALA A 106 12.66 -6.87 -26.48
N SER A 107 12.96 -6.69 -25.18
CA SER A 107 13.94 -5.71 -24.70
C SER A 107 14.44 -6.03 -23.28
N PRO A 108 15.69 -6.49 -23.12
CA PRO A 108 16.28 -6.75 -21.81
C PRO A 108 16.33 -5.53 -20.89
N VAL A 109 16.39 -4.32 -21.45
CA VAL A 109 16.40 -3.06 -20.66
C VAL A 109 15.03 -2.84 -20.01
N LEU A 110 13.94 -2.98 -20.75
CA LEU A 110 12.59 -2.86 -20.22
C LEU A 110 12.30 -3.96 -19.20
N TRP A 111 12.77 -5.18 -19.46
CA TRP A 111 12.69 -6.27 -18.49
C TRP A 111 13.38 -5.93 -17.17
N ALA A 112 14.61 -5.40 -17.20
CA ALA A 112 15.36 -5.02 -16.00
C ALA A 112 14.63 -3.95 -15.19
N ILE A 113 14.02 -2.95 -15.85
CA ILE A 113 13.21 -1.92 -15.20
C ILE A 113 11.98 -2.55 -14.56
N GLY A 114 11.29 -3.45 -15.26
CA GLY A 114 10.13 -4.18 -14.75
C GLY A 114 10.48 -5.02 -13.53
N TRP A 115 11.57 -5.78 -13.61
CA TRP A 115 12.05 -6.62 -12.52
C TRP A 115 12.42 -5.80 -11.26
N LEU A 116 13.16 -4.70 -11.42
CA LEU A 116 13.47 -3.78 -10.34
C LEU A 116 12.20 -3.20 -9.70
N THR A 117 11.22 -2.83 -10.52
CA THR A 117 9.92 -2.31 -10.07
C THR A 117 9.15 -3.37 -9.26
N ALA A 118 9.26 -4.66 -9.62
CA ALA A 118 8.68 -5.75 -8.84
C ALA A 118 9.30 -5.84 -7.44
N GLY A 119 10.63 -5.74 -7.34
CA GLY A 119 11.34 -5.72 -6.05
C GLY A 119 10.92 -4.54 -5.17
N ILE A 120 10.83 -3.33 -5.73
CA ILE A 120 10.35 -2.14 -5.02
C ILE A 120 8.90 -2.33 -4.57
N THR A 121 8.06 -2.95 -5.40
CA THR A 121 6.66 -3.26 -5.05
C THR A 121 6.59 -4.17 -3.84
N ALA A 122 7.36 -5.24 -3.81
CA ALA A 122 7.43 -6.14 -2.66
C ALA A 122 7.89 -5.40 -1.40
N PHE A 123 8.96 -4.61 -1.51
CA PHE A 123 9.50 -3.86 -0.37
C PHE A 123 8.46 -2.93 0.27
N TYR A 124 7.79 -2.06 -0.50
CA TYR A 124 6.85 -1.12 0.10
C TYR A 124 5.56 -1.78 0.59
N MET A 125 5.11 -2.86 -0.06
CA MET A 125 3.90 -3.59 0.37
C MET A 125 4.12 -4.32 1.70
N PHE A 126 5.26 -5.00 1.86
CA PHE A 126 5.60 -5.62 3.14
C PHE A 126 5.86 -4.60 4.23
N ARG A 127 6.53 -3.48 3.93
CA ARG A 127 6.69 -2.37 4.88
C ARG A 127 5.33 -1.87 5.37
N MET A 128 4.37 -1.66 4.47
CA MET A 128 3.03 -1.22 4.83
C MET A 128 2.32 -2.27 5.70
N TYR A 129 2.38 -3.55 5.32
CA TYR A 129 1.77 -4.62 6.08
C TYR A 129 2.32 -4.71 7.51
N PHE A 130 3.64 -4.79 7.67
CA PHE A 130 4.27 -4.89 8.98
C PHE A 130 4.06 -3.66 9.84
N SER A 131 4.09 -2.46 9.26
CA SER A 131 3.86 -1.21 10.00
C SER A 131 2.43 -1.08 10.52
N THR A 132 1.46 -1.67 9.83
CA THR A 132 0.03 -1.57 10.16
C THR A 132 -0.43 -2.71 11.08
N PHE A 133 -0.08 -3.95 10.75
CA PHE A 133 -0.65 -5.13 11.40
C PHE A 133 0.23 -5.77 12.46
N GLU A 134 1.55 -5.58 12.40
CA GLU A 134 2.49 -6.17 13.34
C GLU A 134 3.05 -5.13 14.33
N GLY A 135 3.68 -5.61 15.40
CA GLY A 135 4.28 -4.76 16.44
C GLY A 135 3.31 -4.34 17.53
N GLU A 136 3.54 -3.17 18.13
CA GLU A 136 2.72 -2.60 19.20
C GLU A 136 1.79 -1.50 18.67
N PHE A 137 0.58 -1.44 19.22
CA PHE A 137 -0.39 -0.42 18.85
C PHE A 137 0.05 0.96 19.37
N ARG A 138 0.12 1.94 18.49
CA ARG A 138 0.60 3.30 18.78
C ARG A 138 -0.47 4.38 18.68
N GLY A 139 -1.71 4.01 18.42
CA GLY A 139 -2.83 4.95 18.22
C GLY A 139 -3.11 5.84 19.43
N THR A 140 -2.75 5.39 20.65
CA THR A 140 -2.94 6.16 21.90
C THR A 140 -1.72 7.01 22.29
N ASP A 141 -0.62 6.99 21.51
CA ASP A 141 0.58 7.76 21.81
C ASP A 141 0.38 9.25 21.50
N LYS A 142 0.11 10.02 22.56
CA LYS A 142 -0.09 11.47 22.48
C LYS A 142 1.10 12.23 21.86
N ARG A 143 2.32 11.71 21.99
CA ARG A 143 3.53 12.36 21.43
C ARG A 143 3.47 12.31 19.91
N ILE A 144 3.17 11.15 19.33
CA ILE A 144 3.06 10.96 17.89
C ILE A 144 1.88 11.77 17.35
N GLN A 145 0.72 11.72 18.00
CA GLN A 145 -0.46 12.53 17.62
C GLN A 145 -0.15 14.03 17.60
N THR A 146 0.54 14.53 18.63
CA THR A 146 0.92 15.95 18.69
C THR A 146 1.91 16.34 17.60
N GLN A 147 2.87 15.47 17.28
CA GLN A 147 3.81 15.71 16.17
C GLN A 147 3.08 15.79 14.84
N LEU A 148 2.19 14.84 14.55
CA LEU A 148 1.40 14.81 13.32
C LEU A 148 0.52 16.06 13.17
N LYS A 149 -0.18 16.45 14.23
CA LYS A 149 -0.96 17.70 14.23
C LYS A 149 -0.10 18.93 13.95
N ARG A 150 1.11 19.01 14.50
CA ARG A 150 2.05 20.10 14.21
C ARG A 150 2.50 20.09 12.75
N GLU A 151 2.87 18.92 12.21
CA GLU A 151 3.25 18.79 10.80
C GLU A 151 2.11 19.23 9.88
N GLN A 152 0.89 18.82 10.18
CA GLN A 152 -0.31 19.20 9.42
C GLN A 152 -0.55 20.72 9.44
N LEU A 153 -0.46 21.35 10.61
CA LEU A 153 -0.64 22.78 10.74
C LEU A 153 0.46 23.57 10.03
N MET A 154 1.71 23.10 10.08
CA MET A 154 2.81 23.71 9.31
C MET A 154 2.58 23.59 7.80
N ALA A 155 2.08 22.45 7.33
CA ALA A 155 1.76 22.24 5.92
C ALA A 155 0.62 23.17 5.43
N MET A 156 -0.30 23.55 6.33
CA MET A 156 -1.38 24.54 6.05
C MET A 156 -0.93 26.00 6.17
N GLY A 157 0.37 26.26 6.41
CA GLY A 157 0.92 27.61 6.53
C GLY A 157 0.67 28.32 7.88
N ALA A 158 0.22 27.58 8.90
CA ALA A 158 0.07 28.13 10.24
C ALA A 158 1.43 28.35 10.92
N SER A 159 1.63 29.53 11.55
CA SER A 159 2.88 29.84 12.22
C SER A 159 3.06 29.02 13.52
N PRO A 160 4.31 28.73 13.94
CA PRO A 160 4.58 27.94 15.17
C PRO A 160 4.00 28.53 16.46
N VAL A 161 3.70 29.82 16.46
CA VAL A 161 3.16 30.56 17.65
C VAL A 161 1.71 30.17 17.98
N SER A 162 0.97 29.64 17.02
CA SER A 162 -0.44 29.23 17.21
C SER A 162 -0.64 27.99 18.08
N TYR A 163 0.44 27.27 18.44
CA TYR A 163 0.34 25.98 19.16
C TYR A 163 0.29 26.08 20.69
N THR A 164 0.61 27.25 21.25
CA THR A 164 0.71 27.42 22.70
C THR A 164 -0.64 27.52 23.41
N HIS A 165 -1.74 27.59 22.65
CA HIS A 165 -3.10 27.76 23.16
C HIS A 165 -4.04 26.58 22.90
N LEU A 166 -3.54 25.42 22.48
CA LEU A 166 -4.38 24.21 22.36
C LEU A 166 -4.51 23.58 23.75
N PRO A 167 -5.73 23.37 24.27
CA PRO A 167 -5.94 22.68 25.54
C PRO A 167 -5.40 21.26 25.46
N ALA A 168 -4.80 20.78 26.56
CA ALA A 168 -4.21 19.46 26.72
C ALA A 168 -5.27 18.35 26.68
#